data_7c9dadb2b52fa5ce80b55ca7d6736bd5
#
_entry.id   7c9dadb2b52fa5ce80b55ca7d6736bd5
#
_cell.length_a   1.000
_cell.length_b   1.000
_cell.length_c   1.000
_cell.angle_alpha   90.00
_cell.angle_beta   90.00
_cell.angle_gamma   90.00
#
_symmetry.space_group_name_H-M   'P 1'
#
loop_
_entity.id
_entity.type
_entity.pdbx_description
1 polymer ?
#
loop_
_entity_poly.entity_id
_entity_poly.type
_entity_poly.pdbx_seq_one_letter_code
_entity_poly.pdbx_strand_id
1 'polypeptide(L)'
;MYHRIIICGNLGKDPEMKYTTDGKAVTTFSVAASNRKDETTWFRVSTWEKLAETCNQYLHKGSKVLVEGALKPEINVYQRKDGSYAASYDVTADTVRFLSGKDEQPANDEVPF
;
A
#
# COMPACT_ATOMS: atom_id res chain seq x y z
N MET A 1 24.09 0.93 -3.47
CA MET A 1 23.32 1.58 -2.42
C MET A 1 22.04 0.90 -2.21
N TYR A 2 21.56 0.86 -0.98
CA TYR A 2 20.40 0.06 -0.65
C TYR A 2 19.54 0.76 0.36
N HIS A 3 18.25 0.73 0.17
CA HIS A 3 17.34 1.21 1.19
C HIS A 3 16.03 0.44 1.09
N ARG A 4 15.34 0.37 2.20
CA ARG A 4 14.03 -0.27 2.24
C ARG A 4 13.12 0.56 3.12
N ILE A 5 11.84 0.46 2.89
CA ILE A 5 10.88 1.14 3.71
C ILE A 5 9.86 0.14 4.20
N ILE A 6 9.40 0.32 5.43
CA ILE A 6 8.37 -0.51 6.02
C ILE A 6 7.24 0.42 6.43
N ILE A 7 6.03 0.11 5.96
CA ILE A 7 4.89 0.98 6.20
C ILE A 7 3.77 0.15 6.81
N CYS A 8 3.14 0.67 7.84
CA CYS A 8 1.97 0.02 8.41
C CYS A 8 0.84 1.04 8.40
N GLY A 9 -0.26 0.68 7.82
CA GLY A 9 -1.39 1.61 7.74
C GLY A 9 -2.61 0.95 7.11
N ASN A 10 -3.56 1.79 6.75
CA ASN A 10 -4.83 1.29 6.22
C ASN A 10 -5.04 1.78 4.79
N LEU A 11 -5.70 0.95 3.99
CA LEU A 11 -6.01 1.34 2.63
C LEU A 11 -7.07 2.43 2.62
N GLY A 12 -6.87 3.42 1.79
CA GLY A 12 -7.84 4.51 1.65
C GLY A 12 -8.93 4.23 0.63
N LYS A 13 -8.68 3.27 -0.26
CA LYS A 13 -9.64 2.88 -1.28
C LYS A 13 -9.44 1.41 -1.58
N ASP A 14 -10.34 0.83 -2.33
CA ASP A 14 -10.15 -0.53 -2.82
C ASP A 14 -8.96 -0.57 -3.77
N PRO A 15 -8.21 -1.65 -3.79
CA PRO A 15 -7.08 -1.74 -4.72
C PRO A 15 -7.55 -1.87 -6.16
N GLU A 16 -6.71 -1.46 -7.08
CA GLU A 16 -6.99 -1.56 -8.50
C GLU A 16 -5.98 -2.47 -9.15
N MET A 17 -6.42 -3.48 -9.86
CA MET A 17 -5.53 -4.36 -10.58
C MET A 17 -5.63 -4.11 -12.06
N LYS A 18 -4.49 -4.05 -12.72
CA LYS A 18 -4.41 -3.86 -14.16
C LYS A 18 -3.36 -4.81 -14.71
N TYR A 19 -3.36 -4.99 -16.02
CA TYR A 19 -2.34 -5.79 -16.66
C TYR A 19 -1.51 -4.89 -17.56
N THR A 20 -0.20 -5.10 -17.56
CA THR A 20 0.68 -4.33 -18.41
C THR A 20 0.56 -4.88 -19.84
N THR A 21 1.18 -4.19 -20.80
CA THR A 21 1.11 -4.60 -22.20
C THR A 21 1.73 -5.97 -22.40
N ASP A 22 2.66 -6.39 -21.56
CA ASP A 22 3.25 -7.71 -21.68
C ASP A 22 2.54 -8.72 -20.77
N GLY A 23 1.37 -8.39 -20.25
CA GLY A 23 0.55 -9.37 -19.56
C GLY A 23 0.81 -9.56 -18.08
N LYS A 24 1.60 -8.71 -17.46
CA LYS A 24 1.88 -8.87 -16.04
C LYS A 24 0.86 -8.15 -15.20
N ALA A 25 0.40 -8.79 -14.14
CA ALA A 25 -0.56 -8.16 -13.24
C ALA A 25 0.13 -7.15 -12.34
N VAL A 26 -0.51 -6.02 -12.12
CA VAL A 26 -0.03 -5.04 -11.17
C VAL A 26 -1.23 -4.53 -10.39
N THR A 27 -1.13 -4.53 -9.08
CA THR A 27 -2.18 -4.01 -8.21
C THR A 27 -1.62 -2.82 -7.46
N THR A 28 -2.34 -1.71 -7.51
CA THR A 28 -1.93 -0.48 -6.85
C THR A 28 -2.94 -0.12 -5.80
N PHE A 29 -2.49 0.36 -4.68
CA PHE A 29 -3.39 0.84 -3.62
C PHE A 29 -2.69 1.92 -2.81
N SER A 30 -3.48 2.75 -2.14
CA SER A 30 -2.96 3.82 -1.31
C SER A 30 -3.04 3.43 0.14
N VAL A 31 -1.98 3.67 0.89
CA VAL A 31 -1.92 3.36 2.31
C VAL A 31 -1.72 4.64 3.09
N ALA A 32 -2.56 4.85 4.06
CA ALA A 32 -2.46 6.00 4.95
C ALA A 32 -1.75 5.55 6.22
N ALA A 33 -0.60 6.11 6.49
CA ALA A 33 0.16 5.81 7.69
C ALA A 33 0.21 7.05 8.56
N SER A 34 -0.18 6.92 9.81
CA SER A 34 -0.23 8.06 10.72
C SER A 34 0.85 7.95 11.77
N ASN A 35 1.40 9.07 12.15
CA ASN A 35 2.37 9.08 13.22
C ASN A 35 1.66 9.44 14.54
N ARG A 36 2.45 9.63 15.61
CA ARG A 36 1.86 9.92 16.91
C ARG A 36 1.11 11.21 16.97
N LYS A 37 1.36 12.16 16.06
CA LYS A 37 0.69 13.44 16.07
C LYS A 37 -0.51 13.42 15.14
N ASP A 38 -0.94 12.25 14.72
CA ASP A 38 -2.05 12.10 13.81
C ASP A 38 -1.82 12.76 12.45
N GLU A 39 -0.59 12.96 12.09
CA GLU A 39 -0.26 13.42 10.75
C GLU A 39 -0.21 12.21 9.84
N THR A 40 -0.87 12.29 8.71
CA THR A 40 -0.97 11.17 7.80
C THR A 40 -0.07 11.33 6.60
N THR A 41 0.70 10.30 6.33
CA THR A 41 1.49 10.24 5.10
C THR A 41 0.84 9.22 4.18
N TRP A 42 0.68 9.59 2.94
CA TRP A 42 0.09 8.70 1.95
C TRP A 42 1.15 8.06 1.09
N PHE A 43 1.08 6.73 0.99
CA PHE A 43 1.99 5.97 0.16
C PHE A 43 1.19 5.28 -0.93
N ARG A 44 1.64 5.37 -2.16
CA ARG A 44 1.02 4.67 -3.25
C ARG A 44 1.85 3.43 -3.49
N VAL A 45 1.27 2.27 -3.28
CA VAL A 45 1.99 1.01 -3.28
C VAL A 45 1.65 0.23 -4.54
N SER A 46 2.67 -0.25 -5.22
CA SER A 46 2.51 -1.11 -6.40
C SER A 46 3.01 -2.49 -6.08
N THR A 47 2.21 -3.50 -6.43
CA THR A 47 2.60 -4.89 -6.27
C THR A 47 2.48 -5.57 -7.63
N TRP A 48 3.30 -6.59 -7.85
CA TRP A 48 3.41 -7.21 -9.16
C TRP A 48 3.15 -8.70 -9.14
N GLU A 49 2.59 -9.19 -10.22
CA GLU A 49 2.46 -10.62 -10.49
C GLU A 49 1.66 -11.36 -9.42
N LYS A 50 2.19 -12.36 -8.81
CA LYS A 50 1.44 -13.14 -7.85
C LYS A 50 1.03 -12.32 -6.65
N LEU A 51 1.88 -11.47 -6.16
CA LEU A 51 1.55 -10.60 -5.04
C LEU A 51 0.42 -9.66 -5.44
N ALA A 52 0.41 -9.18 -6.68
CA ALA A 52 -0.66 -8.31 -7.16
C ALA A 52 -2.00 -9.04 -7.12
N GLU A 53 -2.04 -10.28 -7.54
CA GLU A 53 -3.27 -11.05 -7.53
C GLU A 53 -3.77 -11.27 -6.12
N THR A 54 -2.86 -11.59 -5.20
CA THR A 54 -3.22 -11.81 -3.82
C THR A 54 -3.76 -10.54 -3.18
N CYS A 55 -3.10 -9.42 -3.41
CA CYS A 55 -3.56 -8.16 -2.85
C CYS A 55 -4.92 -7.77 -3.41
N ASN A 56 -5.13 -7.96 -4.71
CA ASN A 56 -6.40 -7.61 -5.30
C ASN A 56 -7.53 -8.49 -4.74
N GLN A 57 -7.22 -9.74 -4.44
CA GLN A 57 -8.23 -10.66 -3.95
C GLN A 57 -8.64 -10.39 -2.51
N TYR A 58 -7.70 -10.04 -1.67
CA TYR A 58 -7.97 -9.97 -0.24
C TYR A 58 -8.04 -8.58 0.37
N LEU A 59 -7.54 -7.56 -0.29
CA LEU A 59 -7.57 -6.23 0.28
C LEU A 59 -8.80 -5.44 -0.16
N HIS A 60 -9.23 -4.52 0.67
CA HIS A 60 -10.31 -3.64 0.35
C HIS A 60 -10.13 -2.35 1.14
N LYS A 61 -10.94 -1.37 0.88
CA LYS A 61 -10.87 -0.09 1.59
C LYS A 61 -10.92 -0.37 3.08
N GLY A 62 -10.04 0.21 3.82
CA GLY A 62 -9.97 0.06 5.27
C GLY A 62 -9.09 -1.08 5.76
N SER A 63 -8.66 -1.97 4.88
CA SER A 63 -7.78 -3.07 5.30
C SER A 63 -6.50 -2.53 5.89
N LYS A 64 -6.02 -3.20 6.93
CA LYS A 64 -4.76 -2.81 7.56
C LYS A 64 -3.65 -3.71 7.03
N VAL A 65 -2.56 -3.11 6.63
CA VAL A 65 -1.45 -3.84 6.03
C VAL A 65 -0.11 -3.38 6.56
N LEU A 66 0.86 -4.26 6.47
CA LEU A 66 2.26 -3.91 6.66
C LEU A 66 2.94 -4.18 5.33
N VAL A 67 3.57 -3.17 4.77
CA VAL A 67 4.19 -3.23 3.46
C VAL A 67 5.69 -3.03 3.58
N GLU A 68 6.47 -3.85 2.91
CA GLU A 68 7.90 -3.65 2.82
C GLU A 68 8.29 -3.55 1.37
N GLY A 69 9.15 -2.64 1.06
CA GLY A 69 9.61 -2.49 -0.31
C GLY A 69 10.60 -1.34 -0.45
N ALA A 70 10.66 -0.80 -1.63
CA ALA A 70 11.59 0.28 -1.95
C ALA A 70 10.84 1.50 -2.41
N LEU A 71 11.25 2.66 -1.93
CA LEU A 71 10.70 3.90 -2.40
C LEU A 71 11.21 4.16 -3.80
N LYS A 72 10.35 4.69 -4.64
CA LYS A 72 10.80 5.11 -5.95
C LYS A 72 11.61 6.39 -5.80
N PRO A 73 12.52 6.65 -6.69
CA PRO A 73 13.40 7.80 -6.52
C PRO A 73 12.70 9.15 -6.59
N GLU A 74 11.55 9.19 -7.23
CA GLU A 74 10.87 10.46 -7.38
C GLU A 74 9.54 10.44 -6.67
N ILE A 75 9.19 11.52 -6.01
CA ILE A 75 7.88 11.59 -5.39
C ILE A 75 6.86 12.05 -6.41
N ASN A 76 5.63 11.64 -6.20
CA ASN A 76 4.55 11.98 -7.08
C ASN A 76 3.86 13.23 -6.56
N VAL A 77 3.95 14.33 -7.32
CA VAL A 77 3.34 15.59 -6.93
C VAL A 77 2.14 15.83 -7.83
N TYR A 78 1.02 16.19 -7.25
CA TYR A 78 -0.19 16.42 -8.02
C TYR A 78 -0.95 17.61 -7.45
N GLN A 79 -1.82 18.19 -8.27
CA GLN A 79 -2.62 19.32 -7.86
C GLN A 79 -4.01 18.86 -7.48
N ARG A 80 -4.51 19.33 -6.36
CA ARG A 80 -5.86 19.01 -5.94
C ARG A 80 -6.84 19.89 -6.67
N LYS A 81 -8.12 19.56 -6.57
CA LYS A 81 -9.16 20.33 -7.23
C LYS A 81 -9.21 21.76 -6.73
N ASP A 82 -8.83 22.02 -5.51
CA ASP A 82 -8.88 23.38 -4.97
C ASP A 82 -7.63 24.19 -5.33
N GLY A 83 -6.75 23.65 -6.15
CA GLY A 83 -5.58 24.37 -6.59
C GLY A 83 -4.32 24.12 -5.76
N SER A 84 -4.46 23.52 -4.60
CA SER A 84 -3.29 23.25 -3.76
C SER A 84 -2.53 22.04 -4.30
N TYR A 85 -1.28 21.90 -3.90
CA TYR A 85 -0.46 20.76 -4.34
C TYR A 85 -0.34 19.76 -3.21
N ALA A 86 -0.23 18.50 -3.59
CA ALA A 86 -0.03 17.42 -2.64
C ALA A 86 0.99 16.47 -3.22
N ALA A 87 1.53 15.63 -2.38
CA ALA A 87 2.52 14.64 -2.83
C ALA A 87 2.23 13.30 -2.19
N SER A 88 2.54 12.25 -2.90
CA SER A 88 2.52 10.93 -2.32
C SER A 88 3.84 10.26 -2.65
N TYR A 89 4.21 9.31 -1.83
CA TYR A 89 5.44 8.57 -2.04
C TYR A 89 5.09 7.26 -2.71
N ASP A 90 5.77 6.94 -3.78
CA ASP A 90 5.52 5.71 -4.52
C ASP A 90 6.45 4.62 -4.02
N VAL A 91 5.90 3.47 -3.73
CA VAL A 91 6.64 2.34 -3.18
C VAL A 91 6.39 1.12 -4.05
N THR A 92 7.43 0.39 -4.39
CA THR A 92 7.26 -0.91 -5.01
C THR A 92 7.42 -1.95 -3.92
N ALA A 93 6.36 -2.67 -3.63
CA ALA A 93 6.37 -3.62 -2.54
C ALA A 93 6.82 -4.99 -2.98
N ASP A 94 7.56 -5.64 -2.15
CA ASP A 94 7.86 -7.04 -2.38
C ASP A 94 7.23 -7.90 -1.28
N THR A 95 6.77 -7.31 -0.20
CA THR A 95 6.12 -8.04 0.89
C THR A 95 4.92 -7.24 1.37
N VAL A 96 3.79 -7.88 1.46
CA VAL A 96 2.59 -7.26 2.03
C VAL A 96 2.01 -8.27 3.02
N ARG A 97 1.85 -7.84 4.27
CA ARG A 97 1.25 -8.69 5.27
C ARG A 97 -0.12 -8.13 5.63
N PHE A 98 -1.12 -9.00 5.63
CA PHE A 98 -2.49 -8.57 5.87
C PHE A 98 -2.73 -8.64 7.38
N LEU A 99 -2.92 -7.49 7.97
CA LEU A 99 -3.04 -7.41 9.43
C LEU A 99 -4.48 -7.43 9.91
N SER A 100 -5.43 -7.01 9.07
CA SER A 100 -6.80 -7.08 9.50
C SER A 100 -7.40 -8.22 8.83
N GLY A 101 -7.22 -9.25 8.93
CA GLY A 101 -7.69 -10.28 8.25
C GLY A 101 -9.11 -10.35 8.22
N LYS A 102 -9.76 -11.38 8.18
CA LYS A 102 -11.01 -11.53 8.07
C LYS A 102 -11.38 -11.39 9.28
N ASP A 103 -12.03 -10.67 9.52
CA ASP A 103 -12.49 -10.45 10.67
C ASP A 103 -12.48 -11.59 11.43
N GLU A 104 -12.44 -12.46 11.09
CA GLU A 104 -12.48 -13.47 11.85
C GLU A 104 -11.30 -13.95 12.13
N GLN A 105 -10.41 -13.47 11.97
CA GLN A 105 -9.27 -13.91 12.07
C GLN A 105 -8.91 -13.82 13.34
N PRO A 106 -9.02 -14.53 14.02
CA PRO A 106 -8.79 -14.53 15.29
C PRO A 106 -7.49 -14.39 15.56
N ALA A 107 -7.23 -14.53 16.02
CA ALA A 107 -6.22 -14.47 16.33
C ALA A 107 -5.21 -14.87 16.05
N ASN A 108 -5.01 -15.06 15.91
CA ASN A 108 -4.05 -15.46 15.71
C ASN A 108 -3.22 -14.85 15.41
N ASP A 109 -3.41 -14.40 15.27
CA ASP A 109 -2.71 -13.95 14.96
C ASP A 109 -1.96 -13.33 15.32
N GLU A 110 -1.65 -13.28 15.65
CA GLU A 110 -0.92 -12.82 16.10
C GLU A 110 0.02 -12.28 15.60
N VAL A 111 0.08 -11.48 15.49
CA VAL A 111 0.90 -10.93 14.86
C VAL A 111 1.83 -10.53 15.63
N PRO A 112 2.84 -10.70 15.43
CA PRO A 112 3.87 -10.48 16.17
C PRO A 112 4.29 -9.16 16.07
N PHE A 113 4.32 -8.43 16.43
CA PHE A 113 4.94 -7.24 16.63
C PHE A 113 4.27 -6.52 17.59
#